data_c81d66bf7e189521b391b59910422afd
#
_entry.id   c81d66bf7e189521b391b59910422afd
#
_cell.length_a   1.000
_cell.length_b   1.000
_cell.length_c   1.000
_cell.angle_alpha   90.00
_cell.angle_beta   90.00
_cell.angle_gamma   90.00
#
_symmetry.space_group_name_H-M   'P 1'
#
loop_
_entity.id
_entity.type
_entity.pdbx_description
1 polymer ?
#
loop_
_entity_poly.entity_id
_entity_poly.type
_entity_poly.pdbx_seq_one_letter_code
_entity_poly.pdbx_strand_id
1 'polypeptide(L)'
;MKERVPAPRFPDSDAVVRAGLDARPEGNVDILFVNPPAPDGGIWIRSQHRVGRRSREGMIWPQVGLAQMAALFPDYRVEVIDAIPLRMDWPTFERLLEEKRPRYYVTQVTAPTLRNDMYGAFLARSMGAKTIAFGTHVTPMPRETMRAFPSLDFCLRGEPELTLRELVDTLEHATLESLGGEADFGKRLRKLFTDADPDWQPAWSNEQDTDNLKPIKGLVLRDKGEIVVNADRPLIRHLDDLPMPRHDLLPIKSYRAPLVRNPYAFA
;
A
#
# COMPACT_ATOMS: atom_id res chain seq x y z
N MET A 1 -10.84 30.95 -15.22
CA MET A 1 -9.49 30.50 -14.82
C MET A 1 -9.64 29.86 -13.45
N LYS A 2 -9.61 28.53 -13.33
CA LYS A 2 -9.63 27.88 -12.02
C LYS A 2 -8.24 28.04 -11.41
N GLU A 3 -8.15 28.63 -10.23
CA GLU A 3 -6.92 28.72 -9.47
C GLU A 3 -6.24 27.34 -9.40
N ARG A 4 -4.96 27.31 -9.73
CA ARG A 4 -4.14 26.12 -9.53
C ARG A 4 -3.98 25.94 -8.02
N VAL A 5 -4.56 24.87 -7.48
CA VAL A 5 -4.23 24.43 -6.12
C VAL A 5 -2.72 24.18 -6.09
N PRO A 6 -1.97 24.90 -5.25
CA PRO A 6 -0.53 24.70 -5.17
C PRO A 6 -0.22 23.26 -4.74
N ALA A 7 0.84 22.70 -5.30
CA ALA A 7 1.33 21.39 -4.87
C ALA A 7 1.62 21.42 -3.36
N PRO A 8 1.28 20.35 -2.62
CA PRO A 8 1.55 20.30 -1.19
C PRO A 8 3.03 20.58 -0.90
N ARG A 9 3.28 21.46 0.06
CA ARG A 9 4.64 21.73 0.55
C ARG A 9 4.90 20.79 1.72
N PHE A 10 5.95 20.00 1.59
CA PHE A 10 6.45 19.21 2.72
C PHE A 10 7.04 20.19 3.75
N PRO A 11 6.59 20.18 5.02
CA PRO A 11 7.30 20.89 6.09
C PRO A 11 8.68 20.25 6.32
N ASP A 12 9.56 20.96 7.01
CA ASP A 12 10.93 20.46 7.29
C ASP A 12 10.92 19.04 7.88
N SER A 13 11.57 18.12 7.16
CA SER A 13 11.38 16.68 7.28
C SER A 13 11.96 16.08 8.57
N ASP A 14 12.93 16.73 9.19
CA ASP A 14 13.72 16.10 10.27
C ASP A 14 12.99 15.99 11.62
N ALA A 15 12.05 16.89 11.90
CA ALA A 15 11.29 16.88 13.15
C ALA A 15 10.19 15.80 13.15
N VAL A 16 9.61 15.52 11.99
CA VAL A 16 8.49 14.54 11.83
C VAL A 16 8.99 13.11 11.83
N VAL A 17 10.20 12.87 11.31
CA VAL A 17 10.81 11.53 11.26
C VAL A 17 11.11 11.00 12.66
N ARG A 18 11.42 11.87 13.62
CA ARG A 18 11.80 11.45 14.99
C ARG A 18 10.60 11.15 15.90
N ALA A 19 9.44 11.72 15.66
CA ALA A 19 8.29 11.60 16.56
C ALA A 19 7.47 10.31 16.38
N GLY A 20 7.64 9.59 15.26
CA GLY A 20 6.76 8.47 14.88
C GLY A 20 7.31 7.07 15.07
N LEU A 21 8.57 6.92 15.55
CA LEU A 21 9.23 5.61 15.55
C LEU A 21 8.75 4.64 16.64
N ASP A 22 8.21 5.14 17.76
CA ASP A 22 7.96 4.32 18.95
C ASP A 22 6.48 4.20 19.39
N ALA A 23 5.57 4.92 18.76
CA ALA A 23 4.16 4.87 19.13
C ALA A 23 3.39 3.91 18.23
N ARG A 24 2.84 2.83 18.77
CA ARG A 24 1.75 2.07 18.10
C ARG A 24 0.50 2.96 18.11
N PRO A 25 -0.02 3.41 16.95
CA PRO A 25 -1.27 4.14 16.95
C PRO A 25 -2.40 3.20 17.42
N GLU A 26 -3.10 3.58 18.46
CA GLU A 26 -4.34 2.94 18.87
C GLU A 26 -5.47 3.42 17.92
N GLY A 27 -5.49 2.87 16.71
CA GLY A 27 -6.48 3.18 15.69
C GLY A 27 -7.48 2.04 15.48
N ASN A 28 -8.58 2.36 14.82
CA ASN A 28 -9.63 1.39 14.48
C ASN A 28 -9.29 0.56 13.24
N VAL A 29 -8.22 0.89 12.53
CA VAL A 29 -7.80 0.25 11.28
C VAL A 29 -6.36 -0.26 11.43
N ASP A 30 -6.14 -1.50 11.06
CA ASP A 30 -4.79 -2.07 11.08
C ASP A 30 -4.05 -1.68 9.79
N ILE A 31 -4.65 -1.95 8.63
CA ILE A 31 -4.05 -1.66 7.34
C ILE A 31 -5.00 -0.80 6.50
N LEU A 32 -4.52 0.37 6.09
CA LEU A 32 -5.23 1.28 5.20
C LEU A 32 -4.58 1.27 3.81
N PHE A 33 -5.29 0.74 2.84
CA PHE A 33 -4.90 0.78 1.43
C PHE A 33 -5.41 2.05 0.78
N VAL A 34 -4.54 2.83 0.13
CA VAL A 34 -4.86 4.20 -0.26
C VAL A 34 -4.52 4.50 -1.71
N ASN A 35 -5.49 5.04 -2.43
CA ASN A 35 -5.31 5.87 -3.61
C ASN A 35 -5.62 7.33 -3.20
N PRO A 36 -4.59 8.17 -2.93
CA PRO A 36 -4.79 9.46 -2.28
C PRO A 36 -5.45 10.51 -3.21
N PRO A 37 -5.85 11.67 -2.68
CA PRO A 37 -6.42 12.75 -3.47
C PRO A 37 -5.53 13.15 -4.65
N ALA A 38 -6.14 13.67 -5.70
CA ALA A 38 -5.42 14.10 -6.89
C ALA A 38 -4.61 15.39 -6.64
N PRO A 39 -3.50 15.62 -7.38
CA PRO A 39 -2.69 16.83 -7.22
C PRO A 39 -3.44 18.13 -7.49
N ASP A 40 -4.47 18.08 -8.34
CA ASP A 40 -5.18 19.26 -8.86
C ASP A 40 -6.71 19.12 -8.76
N GLY A 41 -7.20 18.20 -7.92
CA GLY A 41 -8.63 17.87 -7.81
C GLY A 41 -9.21 17.19 -9.06
N GLY A 42 -8.38 16.88 -10.06
CA GLY A 42 -8.76 16.20 -11.29
C GLY A 42 -8.90 14.69 -11.11
N ILE A 43 -9.28 14.02 -12.19
CA ILE A 43 -9.29 12.56 -12.24
C ILE A 43 -7.95 12.08 -12.77
N TRP A 44 -7.17 11.44 -11.92
CA TRP A 44 -5.93 10.80 -12.31
C TRP A 44 -6.08 9.29 -12.30
N ILE A 45 -5.68 8.66 -13.41
CA ILE A 45 -5.70 7.21 -13.53
C ILE A 45 -4.38 6.67 -13.01
N ARG A 46 -4.44 5.90 -11.93
CA ARG A 46 -3.28 5.21 -11.31
C ARG A 46 -3.46 3.70 -11.41
N SER A 47 -3.66 3.19 -12.60
CA SER A 47 -3.70 1.74 -12.81
C SER A 47 -2.37 1.25 -13.37
N GLN A 48 -2.08 -0.04 -13.20
CA GLN A 48 -0.90 -0.68 -13.77
C GLN A 48 -0.84 -0.55 -15.31
N HIS A 49 -1.99 -0.46 -15.95
CA HIS A 49 -2.10 -0.42 -17.42
C HIS A 49 -2.07 1.00 -18.00
N ARG A 50 -2.36 2.02 -17.20
CA ARG A 50 -2.39 3.43 -17.64
C ARG A 50 -1.73 4.30 -16.60
N VAL A 51 -0.43 4.24 -16.58
CA VAL A 51 0.41 4.90 -15.60
C VAL A 51 0.20 6.41 -15.61
N GLY A 52 -0.42 6.91 -14.54
CA GLY A 52 -0.34 8.28 -14.12
C GLY A 52 -0.74 9.32 -15.15
N ARG A 53 -1.88 9.18 -15.84
CA ARG A 53 -2.40 10.25 -16.68
C ARG A 53 -3.66 10.88 -16.11
N ARG A 54 -3.84 12.16 -16.37
CA ARG A 54 -5.10 12.85 -16.13
C ARG A 54 -6.15 12.38 -17.13
N SER A 55 -7.28 11.89 -16.65
CA SER A 55 -8.39 11.51 -17.50
C SER A 55 -9.11 12.76 -18.03
N ARG A 56 -9.15 12.91 -19.33
CA ARG A 56 -9.93 13.96 -20.02
C ARG A 56 -11.37 13.54 -20.21
N GLU A 57 -11.60 12.25 -20.33
CA GLU A 57 -12.88 11.60 -20.62
C GLU A 57 -13.75 11.42 -19.36
N GLY A 58 -13.24 11.81 -18.21
CA GLY A 58 -13.92 11.58 -16.93
C GLY A 58 -13.97 10.12 -16.48
N MET A 59 -13.16 9.26 -17.11
CA MET A 59 -13.05 7.84 -16.78
C MET A 59 -12.35 7.63 -15.44
N ILE A 60 -12.95 6.82 -14.58
CA ILE A 60 -12.43 6.46 -13.26
C ILE A 60 -12.40 4.95 -13.17
N TRP A 61 -11.20 4.38 -13.06
CA TRP A 61 -10.99 2.94 -12.93
C TRP A 61 -10.97 2.52 -11.46
N PRO A 62 -11.56 1.35 -11.14
CA PRO A 62 -11.44 0.77 -9.80
C PRO A 62 -10.00 0.40 -9.49
N GLN A 63 -9.63 0.56 -8.22
CA GLN A 63 -8.31 0.20 -7.69
C GLN A 63 -8.27 -1.29 -7.30
N VAL A 64 -8.43 -2.16 -8.30
CA VAL A 64 -8.49 -3.63 -8.08
C VAL A 64 -7.23 -4.15 -7.39
N GLY A 65 -6.05 -3.58 -7.70
CA GLY A 65 -4.80 -3.96 -7.04
C GLY A 65 -4.82 -3.73 -5.53
N LEU A 66 -5.44 -2.62 -5.04
CA LEU A 66 -5.60 -2.38 -3.61
C LEU A 66 -6.59 -3.38 -3.00
N ALA A 67 -7.69 -3.67 -3.69
CA ALA A 67 -8.66 -4.67 -3.25
C ALA A 67 -8.06 -6.09 -3.22
N GLN A 68 -7.18 -6.42 -4.18
CA GLN A 68 -6.47 -7.69 -4.22
C GLN A 68 -5.53 -7.83 -3.02
N MET A 69 -4.76 -6.78 -2.73
CA MET A 69 -3.86 -6.80 -1.57
C MET A 69 -4.64 -6.89 -0.25
N ALA A 70 -5.76 -6.18 -0.13
CA ALA A 70 -6.63 -6.25 1.05
C ALA A 70 -7.18 -7.67 1.29
N ALA A 71 -7.41 -8.45 0.24
CA ALA A 71 -7.89 -9.82 0.33
C ALA A 71 -6.89 -10.79 1.00
N LEU A 72 -5.60 -10.42 1.07
CA LEU A 72 -4.57 -11.22 1.75
C LEU A 72 -4.58 -11.06 3.28
N PHE A 73 -5.43 -10.19 3.81
CA PHE A 73 -5.47 -9.83 5.23
C PHE A 73 -6.86 -10.01 5.86
N PRO A 74 -7.46 -11.22 5.80
CA PRO A 74 -8.79 -11.47 6.38
C PRO A 74 -8.76 -11.44 7.91
N ASP A 75 -7.59 -11.58 8.51
CA ASP A 75 -7.28 -11.60 9.94
C ASP A 75 -6.95 -10.21 10.51
N TYR A 76 -6.96 -9.17 9.66
CA TYR A 76 -6.71 -7.77 10.04
C TYR A 76 -7.94 -6.89 9.75
N ARG A 77 -8.06 -5.78 10.48
CA ARG A 77 -9.03 -4.73 10.16
C ARG A 77 -8.51 -3.89 9.00
N VAL A 78 -8.97 -4.20 7.79
CA VAL A 78 -8.54 -3.54 6.57
C VAL A 78 -9.59 -2.58 6.04
N GLU A 79 -9.16 -1.44 5.52
CA GLU A 79 -9.99 -0.51 4.76
C GLU A 79 -9.27 -0.11 3.46
N VAL A 80 -10.06 0.26 2.45
CA VAL A 80 -9.56 0.81 1.19
C VAL A 80 -10.16 2.20 0.97
N ILE A 81 -9.30 3.19 0.77
CA ILE A 81 -9.70 4.55 0.40
C ILE A 81 -9.26 4.83 -1.02
N ASP A 82 -10.23 5.00 -1.90
CA ASP A 82 -10.00 5.55 -3.23
C ASP A 82 -10.54 6.98 -3.27
N ALA A 83 -9.67 7.96 -3.03
CA ALA A 83 -10.05 9.37 -2.93
C ALA A 83 -10.46 9.98 -4.28
N ILE A 84 -10.06 9.40 -5.40
CA ILE A 84 -10.33 9.93 -6.73
C ILE A 84 -11.82 9.84 -7.10
N PRO A 85 -12.47 8.67 -7.06
CA PRO A 85 -13.90 8.57 -7.34
C PRO A 85 -14.76 9.30 -6.31
N LEU A 86 -14.30 9.40 -5.06
CA LEU A 86 -14.96 10.10 -3.98
C LEU A 86 -14.81 11.62 -4.05
N ARG A 87 -14.01 12.14 -5.01
CA ARG A 87 -13.70 13.57 -5.13
C ARG A 87 -13.17 14.19 -3.84
N MET A 88 -12.47 13.39 -3.05
CA MET A 88 -11.92 13.80 -1.77
C MET A 88 -10.78 14.79 -1.95
N ASP A 89 -10.80 15.88 -1.19
CA ASP A 89 -9.71 16.83 -1.09
C ASP A 89 -8.73 16.47 0.03
N TRP A 90 -7.59 17.14 0.06
CA TRP A 90 -6.55 16.89 1.05
C TRP A 90 -6.99 17.16 2.49
N PRO A 91 -7.71 18.27 2.81
CA PRO A 91 -8.19 18.51 4.17
C PRO A 91 -9.16 17.43 4.68
N THR A 92 -10.00 16.91 3.80
CA THR A 92 -10.92 15.81 4.14
C THR A 92 -10.16 14.50 4.34
N PHE A 93 -9.16 14.24 3.50
CA PHE A 93 -8.30 13.07 3.61
C PHE A 93 -7.48 13.07 4.89
N GLU A 94 -6.93 14.22 5.28
CA GLU A 94 -6.16 14.40 6.51
C GLU A 94 -7.02 14.10 7.76
N ARG A 95 -8.22 14.70 7.85
CA ARG A 95 -9.18 14.38 8.93
C ARG A 95 -9.52 12.89 8.99
N LEU A 96 -9.66 12.25 7.84
CA LEU A 96 -9.95 10.83 7.78
C LEU A 96 -8.76 10.00 8.30
N LEU A 97 -7.53 10.36 7.97
CA LEU A 97 -6.34 9.72 8.54
C LEU A 97 -6.26 9.90 10.06
N GLU A 98 -6.58 11.10 10.58
CA GLU A 98 -6.66 11.38 12.02
C GLU A 98 -7.72 10.52 12.72
N GLU A 99 -8.86 10.29 12.09
CA GLU A 99 -9.93 9.44 12.60
C GLU A 99 -9.53 7.95 12.58
N LYS A 100 -8.97 7.47 11.46
CA LYS A 100 -8.65 6.06 11.26
C LYS A 100 -7.41 5.61 12.02
N ARG A 101 -6.37 6.45 12.09
CA ARG A 101 -5.06 6.16 12.71
C ARG A 101 -4.54 4.76 12.38
N PRO A 102 -4.32 4.46 11.08
CA PRO A 102 -3.91 3.13 10.67
C PRO A 102 -2.51 2.80 11.21
N ARG A 103 -2.25 1.53 11.53
CA ARG A 103 -0.91 1.05 11.83
C ARG A 103 -0.03 1.00 10.58
N TYR A 104 -0.62 0.60 9.46
CA TYR A 104 0.03 0.52 8.16
C TYR A 104 -0.73 1.35 7.13
N TYR A 105 0.00 2.24 6.47
CA TYR A 105 -0.47 3.01 5.32
C TYR A 105 0.16 2.44 4.05
N VAL A 106 -0.63 1.89 3.15
CA VAL A 106 -0.16 1.23 1.93
C VAL A 106 -0.65 1.98 0.70
N THR A 107 0.26 2.44 -0.16
CA THR A 107 -0.12 3.22 -1.34
C THR A 107 0.58 2.75 -2.62
N GLN A 108 -0.17 2.80 -3.73
CA GLN A 108 0.40 2.55 -5.06
C GLN A 108 0.97 3.83 -5.63
N VAL A 109 2.21 3.77 -6.11
CA VAL A 109 2.95 4.94 -6.58
C VAL A 109 3.26 4.85 -8.06
N THR A 110 2.96 5.95 -8.77
CA THR A 110 3.31 6.14 -10.18
C THR A 110 4.17 7.39 -10.37
N ALA A 111 5.03 7.43 -11.39
CA ALA A 111 5.97 8.54 -11.59
C ALA A 111 5.29 9.92 -11.67
N PRO A 112 4.20 10.13 -12.44
CA PRO A 112 3.57 11.45 -12.56
C PRO A 112 2.92 11.98 -11.29
N THR A 113 2.55 11.11 -10.35
CA THR A 113 1.90 11.50 -9.09
C THR A 113 2.78 11.30 -7.87
N LEU A 114 4.02 10.91 -8.04
CA LEU A 114 4.95 10.54 -6.98
C LEU A 114 4.95 11.50 -5.79
N ARG A 115 5.18 12.80 -6.01
CA ARG A 115 5.21 13.78 -4.91
C ARG A 115 3.88 13.86 -4.17
N ASN A 116 2.79 13.76 -4.91
CA ASN A 116 1.45 13.79 -4.36
C ASN A 116 1.14 12.52 -3.55
N ASP A 117 1.54 11.36 -4.05
CA ASP A 117 1.32 10.09 -3.36
C ASP A 117 2.16 10.03 -2.07
N MET A 118 3.40 10.54 -2.12
CA MET A 118 4.27 10.63 -0.95
C MET A 118 3.82 11.67 0.08
N TYR A 119 3.02 12.68 -0.31
CA TYR A 119 2.42 13.58 0.67
C TYR A 119 1.40 12.85 1.56
N GLY A 120 0.62 11.92 1.00
CA GLY A 120 -0.25 11.05 1.80
C GLY A 120 0.53 10.17 2.77
N ALA A 121 1.65 9.59 2.32
CA ALA A 121 2.55 8.83 3.19
C ALA A 121 3.17 9.71 4.30
N PHE A 122 3.54 10.95 3.97
CA PHE A 122 4.04 11.91 4.96
C PHE A 122 3.00 12.19 6.06
N LEU A 123 1.75 12.48 5.69
CA LEU A 123 0.66 12.70 6.65
C LEU A 123 0.45 11.47 7.55
N ALA A 124 0.35 10.29 6.95
CA ALA A 124 0.17 9.05 7.70
C ALA A 124 1.34 8.78 8.66
N ARG A 125 2.58 9.02 8.20
CA ARG A 125 3.78 8.87 9.03
C ARG A 125 3.79 9.84 10.21
N SER A 126 3.38 11.09 10.00
CA SER A 126 3.30 12.08 11.08
C SER A 126 2.29 11.72 12.17
N MET A 127 1.35 10.84 11.86
CA MET A 127 0.35 10.27 12.78
C MET A 127 0.77 8.91 13.36
N GLY A 128 2.01 8.45 13.08
CA GLY A 128 2.59 7.22 13.64
C GLY A 128 2.42 5.96 12.78
N ALA A 129 1.80 6.04 11.59
CA ALA A 129 1.68 4.88 10.73
C ALA A 129 3.03 4.45 10.13
N LYS A 130 3.24 3.16 9.94
CA LYS A 130 4.29 2.63 9.07
C LYS A 130 3.86 2.77 7.62
N THR A 131 4.71 3.35 6.78
CA THR A 131 4.37 3.72 5.40
C THR A 131 5.02 2.78 4.39
N ILE A 132 4.20 2.26 3.50
CA ILE A 132 4.58 1.24 2.53
C ILE A 132 4.15 1.70 1.14
N ALA A 133 5.07 1.72 0.18
CA ALA A 133 4.79 2.03 -1.20
C ALA A 133 5.09 0.85 -2.13
N PHE A 134 4.27 0.67 -3.15
CA PHE A 134 4.48 -0.31 -4.22
C PHE A 134 4.10 0.30 -5.58
N GLY A 135 4.38 -0.41 -6.65
CA GLY A 135 3.93 -0.05 -8.00
C GLY A 135 5.06 0.26 -8.97
N THR A 136 4.67 0.79 -10.13
CA THR A 136 5.54 0.89 -11.30
C THR A 136 6.69 1.88 -11.16
N HIS A 137 6.60 2.83 -10.21
CA HIS A 137 7.70 3.76 -9.94
C HIS A 137 8.72 3.17 -8.96
N VAL A 138 8.26 2.61 -7.85
CA VAL A 138 9.17 2.15 -6.79
C VAL A 138 9.88 0.84 -7.12
N THR A 139 9.34 0.02 -8.02
CA THR A 139 10.01 -1.22 -8.45
C THR A 139 11.37 -0.95 -9.09
N PRO A 140 11.52 -0.06 -10.10
CA PRO A 140 12.82 0.24 -10.70
C PRO A 140 13.65 1.26 -9.91
N MET A 141 13.04 2.12 -9.09
CA MET A 141 13.71 3.25 -8.44
C MET A 141 13.48 3.31 -6.91
N PRO A 142 13.64 2.19 -6.17
CA PRO A 142 13.30 2.17 -4.75
C PRO A 142 14.28 3.00 -3.91
N ARG A 143 15.59 2.95 -4.20
CA ARG A 143 16.60 3.68 -3.44
C ARG A 143 16.46 5.20 -3.60
N GLU A 144 16.24 5.65 -4.83
CA GLU A 144 16.04 7.06 -5.16
C GLU A 144 14.78 7.58 -4.50
N THR A 145 13.70 6.80 -4.55
CA THR A 145 12.42 7.16 -3.93
C THR A 145 12.57 7.28 -2.41
N MET A 146 13.15 6.29 -1.76
CA MET A 146 13.33 6.35 -0.31
C MET A 146 14.31 7.44 0.13
N ARG A 147 15.34 7.77 -0.67
CA ARG A 147 16.22 8.92 -0.38
C ARG A 147 15.47 10.24 -0.48
N ALA A 148 14.64 10.40 -1.50
CA ALA A 148 13.87 11.63 -1.74
C ALA A 148 12.73 11.83 -0.72
N PHE A 149 12.21 10.74 -0.15
CA PHE A 149 11.06 10.77 0.77
C PHE A 149 11.36 9.99 2.06
N PRO A 150 11.93 10.66 3.07
CA PRO A 150 12.26 10.04 4.36
C PRO A 150 11.04 9.54 5.13
N SER A 151 9.84 10.03 4.82
CA SER A 151 8.58 9.54 5.38
C SER A 151 8.15 8.16 4.87
N LEU A 152 8.88 7.57 3.92
CA LEU A 152 8.63 6.24 3.43
C LEU A 152 9.49 5.23 4.16
N ASP A 153 8.87 4.27 4.85
CA ASP A 153 9.56 3.23 5.60
C ASP A 153 9.97 2.05 4.74
N PHE A 154 9.05 1.62 3.84
CA PHE A 154 9.21 0.42 3.04
C PHE A 154 8.80 0.64 1.59
N CYS A 155 9.52 -0.01 0.66
CA CYS A 155 9.11 -0.20 -0.72
C CYS A 155 8.99 -1.68 -1.04
N LEU A 156 7.95 -2.04 -1.80
CA LEU A 156 7.75 -3.40 -2.30
C LEU A 156 8.02 -3.41 -3.81
N ARG A 157 8.88 -4.32 -4.26
CA ARG A 157 9.28 -4.45 -5.67
C ARG A 157 8.62 -5.67 -6.30
N GLY A 158 8.36 -5.58 -7.60
CA GLY A 158 7.72 -6.65 -8.36
C GLY A 158 6.25 -6.82 -7.99
N GLU A 159 5.81 -8.05 -7.81
CA GLU A 159 4.48 -8.38 -7.29
C GLU A 159 4.47 -8.19 -5.77
N PRO A 160 3.69 -7.23 -5.24
CA PRO A 160 3.81 -6.82 -3.85
C PRO A 160 3.04 -7.71 -2.87
N GLU A 161 2.15 -8.55 -3.36
CA GLU A 161 1.15 -9.29 -2.59
C GLU A 161 1.80 -10.10 -1.45
N LEU A 162 2.67 -11.04 -1.80
CA LEU A 162 3.32 -11.90 -0.82
C LEU A 162 4.35 -11.14 0.02
N THR A 163 5.04 -10.15 -0.58
CA THR A 163 6.01 -9.32 0.14
C THR A 163 5.32 -8.48 1.22
N LEU A 164 4.15 -7.90 0.92
CA LEU A 164 3.38 -7.15 1.92
C LEU A 164 2.89 -8.05 3.04
N ARG A 165 2.36 -9.23 2.69
CA ARG A 165 1.85 -10.17 3.70
C ARG A 165 2.97 -10.59 4.64
N GLU A 166 4.12 -11.01 4.12
CA GLU A 166 5.27 -11.41 4.92
C GLU A 166 5.82 -10.26 5.79
N LEU A 167 5.90 -9.04 5.24
CA LEU A 167 6.33 -7.86 5.99
C LEU A 167 5.43 -7.60 7.20
N VAL A 168 4.11 -7.56 7.00
CA VAL A 168 3.17 -7.28 8.07
C VAL A 168 3.20 -8.38 9.13
N ASP A 169 3.17 -9.64 8.72
CA ASP A 169 3.25 -10.78 9.64
C ASP A 169 4.53 -10.76 10.48
N THR A 170 5.67 -10.41 9.87
CA THR A 170 6.94 -10.27 10.59
C THR A 170 6.91 -9.13 11.60
N LEU A 171 6.37 -7.97 11.21
CA LEU A 171 6.26 -6.80 12.10
C LEU A 171 5.25 -6.99 13.25
N GLU A 172 4.25 -7.84 13.05
CA GLU A 172 3.25 -8.16 14.07
C GLU A 172 3.61 -9.40 14.89
N HIS A 173 4.78 -9.98 14.66
CA HIS A 173 5.20 -11.23 15.31
C HIS A 173 4.16 -12.35 15.18
N ALA A 174 3.55 -12.44 13.98
CA ALA A 174 2.58 -13.48 13.70
C ALA A 174 3.22 -14.85 13.84
N THR A 175 2.46 -15.82 14.35
CA THR A 175 2.85 -17.23 14.32
C THR A 175 2.05 -17.95 13.22
N LEU A 176 2.54 -19.09 12.76
CA LEU A 176 1.76 -19.90 11.81
C LEU A 176 0.40 -20.31 12.37
N GLU A 177 0.26 -20.37 13.68
CA GLU A 177 -0.97 -20.67 14.40
C GLU A 177 -1.89 -19.45 14.47
N SER A 178 -1.34 -18.22 14.61
CA SER A 178 -2.11 -16.99 14.61
C SER A 178 -2.64 -16.59 13.22
N LEU A 179 -2.11 -17.17 12.13
CA LEU A 179 -2.65 -17.02 10.78
C LEU A 179 -3.96 -17.79 10.56
N GLY A 180 -4.50 -18.39 11.58
CA GLY A 180 -5.57 -19.37 11.49
C GLY A 180 -6.93 -18.91 11.98
N GLY A 181 -7.40 -17.74 11.63
CA GLY A 181 -8.86 -17.48 11.73
C GLY A 181 -9.68 -18.48 10.92
N GLU A 182 -9.18 -18.94 9.78
CA GLU A 182 -9.66 -20.09 8.98
C GLU A 182 -8.46 -20.99 8.65
N ALA A 183 -8.49 -22.23 9.14
CA ALA A 183 -7.44 -23.24 8.92
C ALA A 183 -7.08 -23.44 7.42
N ASP A 184 -8.03 -23.16 6.52
CA ASP A 184 -7.86 -23.21 5.07
C ASP A 184 -7.08 -22.01 4.51
N PHE A 185 -7.26 -20.80 5.06
CA PHE A 185 -6.55 -19.61 4.58
C PHE A 185 -5.05 -19.71 4.83
N GLY A 186 -4.63 -20.12 6.01
CA GLY A 186 -3.20 -20.30 6.35
C GLY A 186 -2.52 -21.35 5.46
N LYS A 187 -3.21 -22.44 5.12
CA LYS A 187 -2.70 -23.46 4.18
C LYS A 187 -2.56 -22.91 2.76
N ARG A 188 -3.55 -22.17 2.29
CA ARG A 188 -3.51 -21.52 0.96
C ARG A 188 -2.40 -20.49 0.89
N LEU A 189 -2.24 -19.66 1.92
CA LEU A 189 -1.19 -18.66 1.99
C LEU A 189 0.19 -19.32 1.95
N ARG A 190 0.43 -20.38 2.76
CA ARG A 190 1.69 -21.14 2.73
C ARG A 190 1.94 -21.72 1.33
N LYS A 191 0.92 -22.30 0.69
CA LYS A 191 1.03 -22.81 -0.67
C LYS A 191 1.48 -21.72 -1.65
N LEU A 192 0.89 -20.51 -1.60
CA LEU A 192 1.29 -19.40 -2.45
C LEU A 192 2.78 -19.07 -2.29
N PHE A 193 3.29 -19.03 -1.07
CA PHE A 193 4.71 -18.76 -0.80
C PHE A 193 5.61 -19.89 -1.34
N THR A 194 5.30 -21.14 -1.04
CA THR A 194 6.14 -22.30 -1.41
C THR A 194 6.08 -22.61 -2.91
N ASP A 195 4.95 -22.34 -3.57
CA ASP A 195 4.85 -22.49 -5.03
C ASP A 195 5.66 -21.42 -5.77
N ALA A 196 5.70 -20.19 -5.24
CA ALA A 196 6.54 -19.12 -5.79
C ALA A 196 8.04 -19.37 -5.51
N ASP A 197 8.36 -19.80 -4.30
CA ASP A 197 9.72 -19.98 -3.81
C ASP A 197 9.80 -21.28 -2.97
N PRO A 198 10.21 -22.42 -3.57
CA PRO A 198 10.27 -23.70 -2.87
C PRO A 198 11.15 -23.73 -1.61
N ASP A 199 12.15 -22.83 -1.55
CA ASP A 199 13.06 -22.71 -0.41
C ASP A 199 12.59 -21.66 0.61
N TRP A 200 11.39 -21.10 0.43
CA TRP A 200 10.86 -20.08 1.32
C TRP A 200 10.70 -20.60 2.76
N GLN A 201 11.21 -19.81 3.68
CA GLN A 201 10.97 -19.96 5.12
C GLN A 201 10.39 -18.65 5.65
N PRO A 202 9.37 -18.71 6.51
CA PRO A 202 8.78 -17.50 7.09
C PRO A 202 9.84 -16.68 7.84
N ALA A 203 9.96 -15.39 7.51
CA ALA A 203 10.88 -14.49 8.20
C ALA A 203 10.52 -14.34 9.70
N TRP A 204 9.23 -14.47 10.03
CA TRP A 204 8.72 -14.41 11.42
C TRP A 204 8.96 -15.69 12.25
N SER A 205 9.42 -16.79 11.65
CA SER A 205 9.66 -18.04 12.39
C SER A 205 10.92 -18.03 13.24
N ASN A 206 11.78 -17.01 13.11
CA ASN A 206 12.98 -16.84 13.91
C ASN A 206 12.69 -16.00 15.15
N GLU A 207 12.29 -16.63 16.25
CA GLU A 207 11.98 -15.99 17.54
C GLU A 207 13.13 -15.17 18.15
N GLN A 208 14.36 -15.30 17.64
CA GLN A 208 15.57 -14.71 18.23
C GLN A 208 15.98 -13.36 17.60
N ASP A 209 15.36 -12.93 16.50
CA ASP A 209 15.79 -11.72 15.80
C ASP A 209 14.57 -10.93 15.30
N THR A 210 14.03 -10.07 16.17
CA THR A 210 12.85 -9.21 15.88
C THR A 210 13.11 -8.17 14.79
N ASP A 211 14.38 -7.99 14.38
CA ASP A 211 14.79 -7.06 13.33
C ASP A 211 14.98 -7.74 11.96
N ASN A 212 14.59 -9.01 11.82
CA ASN A 212 14.97 -9.79 10.64
C ASN A 212 14.05 -9.58 9.43
N LEU A 213 14.04 -8.35 8.91
CA LEU A 213 13.37 -8.02 7.64
C LEU A 213 14.26 -8.32 6.41
N LYS A 214 15.53 -8.67 6.61
CA LYS A 214 16.49 -8.93 5.52
C LYS A 214 16.16 -10.16 4.66
N PRO A 215 15.58 -11.25 5.20
CA PRO A 215 15.18 -12.39 4.37
C PRO A 215 13.98 -12.13 3.47
N ILE A 216 13.17 -11.10 3.75
CA ILE A 216 11.93 -10.82 2.99
C ILE A 216 12.28 -10.41 1.57
N LYS A 217 12.11 -11.31 0.61
CA LYS A 217 12.34 -11.04 -0.81
C LYS A 217 11.38 -9.98 -1.35
N GLY A 218 11.88 -9.10 -2.21
CA GLY A 218 11.11 -8.00 -2.79
C GLY A 218 11.00 -6.75 -1.91
N LEU A 219 11.46 -6.81 -0.65
CA LEU A 219 11.42 -5.69 0.28
C LEU A 219 12.61 -4.74 0.10
N VAL A 220 12.34 -3.45 0.25
CA VAL A 220 13.35 -2.40 0.45
C VAL A 220 13.00 -1.64 1.72
N LEU A 221 13.97 -1.46 2.59
CA LEU A 221 13.78 -0.89 3.93
C LEU A 221 14.91 0.07 4.31
N ARG A 222 14.68 0.80 5.39
CA ARG A 222 15.69 1.63 6.05
C ARG A 222 16.23 0.88 7.27
N ASP A 223 17.52 0.54 7.25
CA ASP A 223 18.22 -0.09 8.37
C ASP A 223 19.36 0.83 8.82
N LYS A 224 19.32 1.32 10.06
CA LYS A 224 20.35 2.19 10.67
C LYS A 224 20.78 3.38 9.80
N GLY A 225 19.81 3.97 9.08
CA GLY A 225 20.04 5.11 8.18
C GLY A 225 20.41 4.73 6.75
N GLU A 226 20.76 3.49 6.49
CA GLU A 226 21.05 2.98 5.15
C GLU A 226 19.80 2.40 4.47
N ILE A 227 19.74 2.47 3.14
CA ILE A 227 18.67 1.86 2.36
C ILE A 227 19.14 0.48 1.88
N VAL A 228 18.53 -0.55 2.46
CA VAL A 228 18.79 -1.95 2.14
C VAL A 228 17.79 -2.42 1.10
N VAL A 229 18.27 -3.06 0.04
CA VAL A 229 17.46 -3.69 -1.00
C VAL A 229 17.66 -5.19 -0.92
N ASN A 230 16.63 -5.90 -0.50
CA ASN A 230 16.66 -7.36 -0.42
C ASN A 230 16.62 -8.00 -1.82
N ALA A 231 16.85 -9.30 -1.89
CA ALA A 231 16.74 -10.07 -3.13
C ALA A 231 15.35 -9.94 -3.77
N ASP A 232 15.26 -10.11 -5.08
CA ASP A 232 13.97 -10.11 -5.77
C ASP A 232 13.11 -11.31 -5.34
N ARG A 233 11.81 -11.09 -5.23
CA ARG A 233 10.85 -12.18 -5.02
C ARG A 233 10.51 -12.82 -6.36
N PRO A 234 10.49 -14.16 -6.44
CA PRO A 234 9.92 -14.85 -7.59
C PRO A 234 8.45 -14.49 -7.81
N LEU A 235 8.01 -14.50 -9.07
CA LEU A 235 6.61 -14.23 -9.41
C LEU A 235 5.67 -15.32 -8.91
N ILE A 236 4.44 -14.94 -8.60
CA ILE A 236 3.36 -15.88 -8.25
C ILE A 236 3.04 -16.75 -9.45
N ARG A 237 3.20 -18.07 -9.32
CA ARG A 237 3.03 -18.99 -10.45
C ARG A 237 1.58 -19.19 -10.84
N HIS A 238 0.69 -19.22 -9.85
CA HIS A 238 -0.73 -19.51 -10.02
C HIS A 238 -1.56 -18.39 -9.41
N LEU A 239 -1.92 -17.39 -10.23
CA LEU A 239 -2.70 -16.23 -9.77
C LEU A 239 -4.09 -16.62 -9.28
N ASP A 240 -4.66 -17.73 -9.76
CA ASP A 240 -5.96 -18.25 -9.31
C ASP A 240 -5.93 -18.77 -7.86
N ASP A 241 -4.76 -19.03 -7.30
CA ASP A 241 -4.61 -19.38 -5.88
C ASP A 241 -4.73 -18.15 -4.96
N LEU A 242 -4.60 -16.92 -5.50
CA LEU A 242 -4.86 -15.71 -4.74
C LEU A 242 -6.34 -15.64 -4.33
N PRO A 243 -6.64 -15.07 -3.15
CA PRO A 243 -8.03 -14.83 -2.77
C PRO A 243 -8.69 -13.83 -3.72
N MET A 244 -10.01 -13.91 -3.87
CA MET A 244 -10.77 -12.94 -4.66
C MET A 244 -10.59 -11.52 -4.11
N PRO A 245 -10.38 -10.52 -4.99
CA PRO A 245 -10.23 -9.13 -4.54
C PRO A 245 -11.43 -8.64 -3.73
N ARG A 246 -11.19 -7.89 -2.67
CA ARG A 246 -12.21 -7.29 -1.79
C ARG A 246 -12.89 -6.10 -2.47
N HIS A 247 -13.65 -6.38 -3.55
CA HIS A 247 -14.43 -5.37 -4.26
C HIS A 247 -15.45 -4.66 -3.37
N ASP A 248 -15.92 -5.32 -2.32
CA ASP A 248 -16.81 -4.78 -1.29
C ASP A 248 -16.24 -3.57 -0.55
N LEU A 249 -14.90 -3.44 -0.49
CA LEU A 249 -14.20 -2.30 0.12
C LEU A 249 -14.07 -1.10 -0.83
N LEU A 250 -14.37 -1.25 -2.12
CA LEU A 250 -14.23 -0.19 -3.11
C LEU A 250 -15.53 0.62 -3.25
N PRO A 251 -15.46 1.94 -3.55
CA PRO A 251 -16.64 2.75 -3.82
C PRO A 251 -17.22 2.47 -5.22
N ILE A 252 -17.73 1.28 -5.45
CA ILE A 252 -18.13 0.74 -6.76
C ILE A 252 -19.07 1.69 -7.52
N LYS A 253 -20.02 2.33 -6.82
CA LYS A 253 -20.99 3.25 -7.43
C LYS A 253 -20.38 4.55 -7.97
N SER A 254 -19.15 4.87 -7.58
CA SER A 254 -18.47 6.11 -7.96
C SER A 254 -17.54 5.94 -9.16
N TYR A 255 -17.27 4.71 -9.58
CA TYR A 255 -16.45 4.47 -10.78
C TYR A 255 -17.23 4.75 -12.06
N ARG A 256 -16.51 5.15 -13.11
CA ARG A 256 -17.11 5.55 -14.39
C ARG A 256 -16.26 5.03 -15.55
N ALA A 257 -16.93 4.34 -16.47
CA ALA A 257 -16.36 4.02 -17.78
C ALA A 257 -17.01 4.90 -18.86
N PRO A 258 -16.28 5.35 -19.90
CA PRO A 258 -16.79 6.31 -20.89
C PRO A 258 -17.82 5.60 -21.67
N LEU A 259 -18.34 4.78 -21.96
CA LEU A 259 -19.39 4.23 -22.84
C LEU A 259 -20.39 3.32 -22.13
N VAL A 260 -20.27 3.22 -20.81
CA VAL A 260 -21.11 2.32 -20.03
C VAL A 260 -21.98 3.14 -19.08
N ARG A 261 -23.29 2.99 -19.22
CA ARG A 261 -24.27 3.69 -18.36
C ARG A 261 -24.31 3.13 -16.94
N ASN A 262 -23.92 1.87 -16.77
CA ASN A 262 -23.97 1.18 -15.49
C ASN A 262 -22.54 0.95 -14.95
N PRO A 263 -22.15 1.55 -13.80
CA PRO A 263 -20.85 1.35 -13.21
C PRO A 263 -20.58 -0.11 -12.76
N TYR A 264 -21.62 -0.94 -12.67
CA TYR A 264 -21.50 -2.35 -12.28
C TYR A 264 -20.94 -3.28 -13.36
N ALA A 265 -20.62 -2.77 -14.55
CA ALA A 265 -20.04 -3.57 -15.64
C ALA A 265 -18.57 -3.97 -15.40
N PHE A 266 -18.02 -3.68 -14.21
CA PHE A 266 -16.67 -4.01 -13.81
C PHE A 266 -16.57 -5.00 -12.64
N ALA A 267 -17.68 -5.50 -12.18
CA ALA A 267 -17.73 -6.50 -11.12
C ALA A 267 -17.54 -7.90 -11.67
#